data_702149d657058e5f6592cf9de26bfaa2
#
_entry.id   702149d657058e5f6592cf9de26bfaa2
#
_cell.length_a   1.000
_cell.length_b   1.000
_cell.length_c   1.000
_cell.angle_alpha   90.00
_cell.angle_beta   90.00
_cell.angle_gamma   90.00
#
_symmetry.space_group_name_H-M   'P 1'
#
loop_
_entity.id
_entity.type
_entity.pdbx_description
1 polymer ?
#
loop_
_entity_poly.entity_id
_entity_poly.type
_entity_poly.pdbx_seq_one_letter_code
_entity_poly.pdbx_strand_id
1 'polypeptide(L)'
;MRAIDAGILTCTECHELNRQEADTDAQTCTRCGALVHPRRPNSLARTWALLITAAIIYIPANVLPIMTVSSLGQGDPSTIMSGVIQLVQHGMIPIAAVVFIASILVPTFKLVGIALLLFSVQRRQPLSARQRIWMYRFIEFIGRWSMLDIFVIAILVAVVNFGRLASVEANLGAIAFASVVILTMLAAVTFDPRLIWDNTESDDDHD
;
A
#
# COMPACT_ATOMS: atom_id res chain seq x y z
N MET A 1 -2.26 -6.68 29.94
CA MET A 1 -1.18 -7.67 29.78
C MET A 1 -1.17 -8.15 28.34
N ARG A 2 -0.13 -7.89 27.57
CA ARG A 2 0.02 -8.34 26.19
C ARG A 2 0.69 -9.71 26.18
N ALA A 3 0.49 -10.50 25.12
CA ALA A 3 1.12 -11.82 25.00
C ALA A 3 2.66 -11.77 25.06
N ILE A 4 3.25 -10.68 24.54
CA ILE A 4 4.69 -10.45 24.57
C ILE A 4 5.20 -10.20 25.99
N ASP A 5 4.43 -9.51 26.84
CA ASP A 5 4.77 -9.24 28.25
C ASP A 5 4.73 -10.53 29.07
N ALA A 6 3.91 -11.50 28.63
CA ALA A 6 3.84 -12.85 29.18
C ALA A 6 4.90 -13.80 28.57
N GLY A 7 5.79 -13.29 27.69
CA GLY A 7 6.79 -14.10 27.02
C GLY A 7 6.20 -15.11 26.04
N ILE A 8 5.05 -14.78 25.40
CA ILE A 8 4.38 -15.67 24.47
C ILE A 8 4.46 -15.08 23.05
N LEU A 9 5.02 -15.86 22.12
CA LEU A 9 5.13 -15.54 20.71
C LEU A 9 4.21 -16.44 19.89
N THR A 10 3.51 -15.85 18.92
CA THR A 10 2.66 -16.61 17.98
C THR A 10 3.40 -16.83 16.68
N CYS A 11 3.51 -18.07 16.24
CA CYS A 11 4.07 -18.41 14.94
C CYS A 11 3.18 -17.85 13.81
N THR A 12 3.79 -17.21 12.81
CA THR A 12 3.06 -16.65 11.66
C THR A 12 2.58 -17.71 10.68
N GLU A 13 3.22 -18.89 10.66
CA GLU A 13 2.91 -19.96 9.72
C GLU A 13 1.84 -20.94 10.26
N CYS A 14 2.02 -21.43 11.47
CA CYS A 14 1.13 -22.46 12.04
C CYS A 14 0.27 -21.99 13.21
N HIS A 15 0.39 -20.72 13.60
CA HIS A 15 -0.32 -20.08 14.73
C HIS A 15 -0.08 -20.73 16.10
N GLU A 16 0.94 -21.58 16.23
CA GLU A 16 1.33 -22.19 17.51
C GLU A 16 1.90 -21.11 18.44
N LEU A 17 1.54 -21.19 19.72
CA LEU A 17 2.06 -20.32 20.77
C LEU A 17 3.38 -20.88 21.27
N ASN A 18 4.46 -20.13 21.09
CA ASN A 18 5.80 -20.46 21.55
C ASN A 18 6.18 -19.58 22.75
N ARG A 19 6.84 -20.14 23.74
CA ARG A 19 7.38 -19.35 24.84
C ARG A 19 8.66 -18.69 24.36
N GLN A 20 8.79 -17.39 24.60
CA GLN A 20 9.99 -16.64 24.25
C GLN A 20 11.17 -17.14 25.11
N GLU A 21 12.24 -17.56 24.47
CA GLU A 21 13.51 -17.80 25.15
C GLU A 21 14.18 -16.47 25.45
N ALA A 22 14.68 -16.34 26.67
CA ALA A 22 15.34 -15.11 27.11
C ALA A 22 16.54 -14.81 26.20
N ASP A 23 16.56 -13.54 25.72
CA ASP A 23 17.69 -12.94 24.98
C ASP A 23 17.89 -13.42 23.51
N THR A 24 16.86 -13.97 22.86
CA THR A 24 16.93 -14.32 21.43
C THR A 24 16.02 -13.44 20.58
N ASP A 25 16.60 -12.76 19.57
CA ASP A 25 15.86 -11.97 18.59
C ASP A 25 15.02 -12.85 17.63
N ALA A 26 15.32 -14.14 17.56
CA ALA A 26 14.62 -15.12 16.74
C ALA A 26 14.73 -16.52 17.34
N GLN A 27 13.64 -17.26 17.35
CA GLN A 27 13.61 -18.65 17.76
C GLN A 27 12.88 -19.52 16.73
N THR A 28 13.15 -20.82 16.73
CA THR A 28 12.44 -21.76 15.86
C THR A 28 11.11 -22.20 16.48
N CYS A 29 10.05 -22.22 15.70
CA CYS A 29 8.75 -22.73 16.14
C CYS A 29 8.86 -24.20 16.52
N THR A 30 8.38 -24.59 17.71
CA THR A 30 8.40 -25.96 18.22
C THR A 30 7.56 -26.94 17.38
N ARG A 31 6.58 -26.43 16.59
CA ARG A 31 5.69 -27.24 15.80
C ARG A 31 6.09 -27.36 14.34
N CYS A 32 6.41 -26.26 13.66
CA CYS A 32 6.66 -26.23 12.20
C CYS A 32 8.10 -25.92 11.83
N GLY A 33 8.97 -25.57 12.80
CA GLY A 33 10.38 -25.23 12.55
C GLY A 33 10.59 -23.86 11.89
N ALA A 34 9.54 -23.06 11.63
CA ALA A 34 9.66 -21.72 11.07
C ALA A 34 10.29 -20.76 12.07
N LEU A 35 11.04 -19.75 11.56
CA LEU A 35 11.60 -18.69 12.40
C LEU A 35 10.50 -17.78 12.94
N VAL A 36 10.41 -17.67 14.24
CA VAL A 36 9.48 -16.80 14.97
C VAL A 36 10.25 -15.63 15.54
N HIS A 37 9.86 -14.42 15.14
CA HIS A 37 10.40 -13.18 15.69
C HIS A 37 9.35 -12.50 16.56
N PRO A 38 9.71 -11.88 17.69
CA PRO A 38 8.77 -11.09 18.49
C PRO A 38 8.22 -9.90 17.70
N ARG A 39 9.06 -9.27 16.85
CA ARG A 39 8.71 -8.20 15.92
C ARG A 39 9.44 -8.40 14.60
N ARG A 40 8.83 -7.94 13.50
CA ARG A 40 9.49 -8.00 12.19
C ARG A 40 10.74 -7.10 12.19
N PRO A 41 11.95 -7.63 11.95
CA PRO A 41 13.17 -6.85 11.99
C PRO A 41 13.15 -5.79 10.88
N ASN A 42 13.52 -4.53 11.22
CA ASN A 42 13.63 -3.40 10.30
C ASN A 42 12.37 -3.09 9.48
N SER A 43 11.17 -3.43 9.96
CA SER A 43 9.92 -3.19 9.22
C SER A 43 9.72 -1.71 8.91
N LEU A 44 10.00 -0.81 9.85
CA LEU A 44 9.91 0.65 9.67
C LEU A 44 10.83 1.16 8.56
N ALA A 45 12.11 0.77 8.58
CA ALA A 45 13.09 1.22 7.58
C ALA A 45 12.73 0.70 6.17
N ARG A 46 12.31 -0.56 6.06
CA ARG A 46 11.87 -1.15 4.79
C ARG A 46 10.62 -0.48 4.26
N THR A 47 9.64 -0.22 5.11
CA THR A 47 8.40 0.46 4.69
C THR A 47 8.69 1.90 4.24
N TRP A 48 9.58 2.64 4.93
CA TRP A 48 10.01 3.96 4.49
C TRP A 48 10.72 3.93 3.14
N ALA A 49 11.64 2.99 2.93
CA ALA A 49 12.34 2.86 1.65
C ALA A 49 11.36 2.60 0.50
N LEU A 50 10.41 1.68 0.67
CA LEU A 50 9.39 1.37 -0.33
C LEU A 50 8.47 2.57 -0.59
N LEU A 51 8.07 3.28 0.47
CA LEU A 51 7.19 4.44 0.37
C LEU A 51 7.85 5.62 -0.36
N ILE A 52 9.11 5.93 -0.03
CA ILE A 52 9.88 7.00 -0.69
C ILE A 52 10.08 6.65 -2.17
N THR A 53 10.45 5.40 -2.47
CA THR A 53 10.60 4.94 -3.85
C THR A 53 9.28 5.06 -4.61
N ALA A 54 8.17 4.64 -4.01
CA ALA A 54 6.85 4.78 -4.62
C ALA A 54 6.48 6.25 -4.86
N ALA A 55 6.77 7.15 -3.92
CA ALA A 55 6.50 8.59 -4.05
C ALA A 55 7.34 9.23 -5.18
N ILE A 56 8.60 8.84 -5.33
CA ILE A 56 9.46 9.31 -6.43
C ILE A 56 8.92 8.84 -7.78
N ILE A 57 8.55 7.57 -7.90
CA ILE A 57 8.02 7.00 -9.16
C ILE A 57 6.61 7.52 -9.45
N TYR A 58 5.86 7.94 -8.44
CA TYR A 58 4.52 8.51 -8.62
C TYR A 58 4.52 9.81 -9.43
N ILE A 59 5.59 10.60 -9.36
CA ILE A 59 5.73 11.82 -10.17
C ILE A 59 5.74 11.49 -11.67
N PRO A 60 6.68 10.67 -12.20
CA PRO A 60 6.68 10.32 -13.60
C PRO A 60 5.44 9.52 -14.03
N ALA A 61 4.83 8.73 -13.14
CA ALA A 61 3.59 8.01 -13.42
C ALA A 61 2.40 8.94 -13.80
N ASN A 62 2.38 10.17 -13.25
CA ASN A 62 1.34 11.16 -13.56
C ASN A 62 1.71 12.10 -14.71
N VAL A 63 3.01 12.30 -14.99
CA VAL A 63 3.50 13.23 -16.02
C VAL A 63 3.69 12.53 -17.36
N LEU A 64 4.15 11.28 -17.36
CA LEU A 64 4.39 10.51 -18.57
C LEU A 64 3.07 10.00 -19.19
N PRO A 65 3.02 9.87 -20.54
CA PRO A 65 1.87 9.26 -21.18
C PRO A 65 1.75 7.79 -20.78
N ILE A 66 0.52 7.38 -20.45
CA ILE A 66 0.21 5.99 -20.08
C ILE A 66 -0.02 5.15 -21.31
N MET A 67 -0.71 5.72 -22.30
CA MET A 67 -1.04 5.03 -23.53
C MET A 67 -0.96 5.98 -24.72
N THR A 68 -0.67 5.41 -25.88
CA THR A 68 -0.83 6.11 -27.16
C THR A 68 -1.96 5.43 -27.93
N VAL A 69 -3.01 6.20 -28.22
CA VAL A 69 -4.12 5.74 -29.04
C VAL A 69 -3.80 6.10 -30.48
N SER A 70 -3.46 5.13 -31.31
CA SER A 70 -3.26 5.35 -32.75
C SER A 70 -4.56 5.10 -33.48
N SER A 71 -5.14 6.18 -34.02
CA SER A 71 -6.29 6.16 -34.90
C SER A 71 -5.88 6.74 -36.25
N LEU A 72 -6.04 5.98 -37.34
CA LEU A 72 -5.72 6.40 -38.73
C LEU A 72 -4.27 6.91 -38.92
N GLY A 73 -3.29 6.35 -38.18
CA GLY A 73 -1.87 6.71 -38.34
C GLY A 73 -1.40 7.93 -37.56
N GLN A 74 -2.27 8.58 -36.79
CA GLN A 74 -1.90 9.60 -35.82
C GLN A 74 -2.04 9.04 -34.42
N GLY A 75 -0.94 9.00 -33.67
CA GLY A 75 -0.91 8.54 -32.28
C GLY A 75 -0.84 9.73 -31.34
N ASP A 76 -1.91 9.99 -30.58
CA ASP A 76 -1.91 11.00 -29.53
C ASP A 76 -1.54 10.36 -28.18
N PRO A 77 -0.37 10.75 -27.58
CA PRO A 77 0.01 10.27 -26.26
C PRO A 77 -0.90 10.87 -25.18
N SER A 78 -1.56 10.01 -24.43
CA SER A 78 -2.50 10.43 -23.37
C SER A 78 -1.95 10.13 -21.98
N THR A 79 -1.93 11.16 -21.13
CA THR A 79 -1.67 11.03 -19.67
C THR A 79 -2.97 10.66 -18.95
N ILE A 80 -2.88 10.24 -17.66
CA ILE A 80 -4.08 9.99 -16.83
C ILE A 80 -5.02 11.20 -16.86
N MET A 81 -4.47 12.38 -16.61
CA MET A 81 -5.25 13.60 -16.50
C MET A 81 -5.90 14.00 -17.84
N SER A 82 -5.16 13.87 -18.97
CA SER A 82 -5.74 14.17 -20.28
C SER A 82 -6.86 13.20 -20.63
N GLY A 83 -6.75 11.92 -20.30
CA GLY A 83 -7.81 10.93 -20.46
C GLY A 83 -9.06 11.27 -19.63
N VAL A 84 -8.90 11.67 -18.39
CA VAL A 84 -10.02 12.12 -17.53
C VAL A 84 -10.72 13.35 -18.13
N ILE A 85 -9.95 14.35 -18.59
CA ILE A 85 -10.52 15.57 -19.22
C ILE A 85 -11.30 15.22 -20.49
N GLN A 86 -10.76 14.36 -21.36
CA GLN A 86 -11.46 13.90 -22.56
C GLN A 86 -12.78 13.18 -22.23
N LEU A 87 -12.80 12.31 -21.23
CA LEU A 87 -14.00 11.62 -20.77
C LEU A 87 -15.08 12.62 -20.28
N VAL A 88 -14.67 13.65 -19.56
CA VAL A 88 -15.60 14.72 -19.12
C VAL A 88 -16.14 15.49 -20.32
N GLN A 89 -15.30 15.85 -21.28
CA GLN A 89 -15.73 16.57 -22.50
C GLN A 89 -16.71 15.77 -23.35
N HIS A 90 -16.59 14.42 -23.35
CA HIS A 90 -17.55 13.53 -24.03
C HIS A 90 -18.83 13.25 -23.21
N GLY A 91 -19.02 13.92 -22.06
CA GLY A 91 -20.20 13.77 -21.22
C GLY A 91 -20.22 12.49 -20.35
N MET A 92 -19.11 11.71 -20.33
CA MET A 92 -19.01 10.47 -19.57
C MET A 92 -18.49 10.74 -18.15
N ILE A 93 -19.12 11.67 -17.42
CA ILE A 93 -18.73 12.13 -16.09
C ILE A 93 -18.57 11.00 -15.07
N PRO A 94 -19.49 10.00 -14.98
CA PRO A 94 -19.33 8.92 -14.00
C PRO A 94 -18.06 8.09 -14.20
N ILE A 95 -17.73 7.80 -15.46
CA ILE A 95 -16.52 7.04 -15.81
C ILE A 95 -15.27 7.86 -15.53
N ALA A 96 -15.26 9.14 -15.90
CA ALA A 96 -14.18 10.06 -15.60
C ALA A 96 -13.91 10.16 -14.10
N ALA A 97 -14.95 10.23 -13.28
CA ALA A 97 -14.83 10.27 -11.81
C ALA A 97 -14.23 8.98 -11.26
N VAL A 98 -14.66 7.81 -11.74
CA VAL A 98 -14.08 6.52 -11.30
C VAL A 98 -12.61 6.43 -11.66
N VAL A 99 -12.23 6.79 -12.89
CA VAL A 99 -10.84 6.77 -13.34
C VAL A 99 -9.99 7.73 -12.51
N PHE A 100 -10.47 8.96 -12.28
CA PHE A 100 -9.74 9.95 -11.46
C PHE A 100 -9.53 9.47 -10.01
N ILE A 101 -10.59 8.95 -9.40
CA ILE A 101 -10.51 8.43 -8.02
C ILE A 101 -9.55 7.25 -7.95
N ALA A 102 -9.67 6.28 -8.84
CA ALA A 102 -8.85 5.08 -8.82
C ALA A 102 -7.37 5.35 -9.13
N SER A 103 -7.08 6.23 -10.09
CA SER A 103 -5.71 6.43 -10.60
C SER A 103 -4.94 7.54 -9.89
N ILE A 104 -5.61 8.54 -9.32
CA ILE A 104 -4.95 9.67 -8.65
C ILE A 104 -5.26 9.68 -7.17
N LEU A 105 -6.53 9.65 -6.79
CA LEU A 105 -6.94 9.86 -5.40
C LEU A 105 -6.56 8.68 -4.51
N VAL A 106 -6.82 7.46 -4.93
CA VAL A 106 -6.50 6.25 -4.14
C VAL A 106 -5.00 6.08 -3.92
N PRO A 107 -4.10 6.15 -4.93
CA PRO A 107 -2.66 6.07 -4.70
C PRO A 107 -2.14 7.20 -3.82
N THR A 108 -2.62 8.43 -4.00
CA THR A 108 -2.25 9.56 -3.15
C THR A 108 -2.64 9.33 -1.70
N PHE A 109 -3.88 8.88 -1.46
CA PHE A 109 -4.34 8.54 -0.10
C PHE A 109 -3.52 7.42 0.53
N LYS A 110 -3.12 6.40 -0.24
CA LYS A 110 -2.23 5.32 0.26
C LYS A 110 -0.87 5.88 0.67
N LEU A 111 -0.24 6.66 -0.20
CA LEU A 111 1.08 7.24 0.08
C LEU A 111 1.04 8.13 1.33
N VAL A 112 0.07 9.05 1.40
CA VAL A 112 -0.08 9.96 2.54
C VAL A 112 -0.48 9.18 3.80
N GLY A 113 -1.41 8.25 3.71
CA GLY A 113 -1.88 7.46 4.85
C GLY A 113 -0.77 6.62 5.49
N ILE A 114 0.02 5.90 4.67
CA ILE A 114 1.14 5.11 5.17
C ILE A 114 2.23 6.04 5.73
N ALA A 115 2.50 7.19 5.09
CA ALA A 115 3.47 8.17 5.58
C ALA A 115 3.09 8.72 6.96
N LEU A 116 1.84 9.16 7.12
CA LEU A 116 1.32 9.65 8.40
C LEU A 116 1.42 8.61 9.50
N LEU A 117 1.14 7.37 9.17
CA LEU A 117 1.18 6.24 10.06
C LEU A 117 2.61 5.94 10.54
N LEU A 118 3.56 5.86 9.60
CA LEU A 118 4.98 5.68 9.90
C LEU A 118 5.51 6.82 10.78
N PHE A 119 5.15 8.06 10.44
CA PHE A 119 5.54 9.24 11.19
C PHE A 119 4.97 9.25 12.61
N SER A 120 3.70 8.83 12.77
CA SER A 120 3.06 8.71 14.07
C SER A 120 3.73 7.67 14.96
N VAL A 121 4.09 6.50 14.39
CA VAL A 121 4.81 5.44 15.11
C VAL A 121 6.21 5.90 15.50
N GLN A 122 6.92 6.60 14.61
CA GLN A 122 8.28 7.09 14.88
C GLN A 122 8.35 8.17 15.95
N ARG A 123 7.36 9.07 15.99
CA ARG A 123 7.34 10.18 16.97
C ARG A 123 6.88 9.77 18.37
N ARG A 124 6.57 8.49 18.60
CA ARG A 124 6.07 7.99 19.89
C ARG A 124 5.00 8.89 20.50
N GLN A 125 4.10 9.43 19.68
CA GLN A 125 3.04 10.30 20.17
C GLN A 125 2.08 9.50 21.06
N PRO A 126 1.68 10.01 22.22
CA PRO A 126 0.65 9.40 23.06
C PRO A 126 -0.69 9.48 22.32
N LEU A 127 -0.98 8.43 21.56
CA LEU A 127 -2.24 8.34 20.83
C LEU A 127 -3.30 7.72 21.73
N SER A 128 -4.48 8.34 21.81
CA SER A 128 -5.60 7.76 22.52
C SER A 128 -5.99 6.39 21.93
N ALA A 129 -6.54 5.49 22.74
CA ALA A 129 -6.97 4.16 22.29
C ALA A 129 -7.92 4.22 21.08
N ARG A 130 -8.77 5.26 20.98
CA ARG A 130 -9.62 5.49 19.80
C ARG A 130 -8.83 5.78 18.52
N GLN A 131 -7.80 6.60 18.60
CA GLN A 131 -6.96 6.93 17.44
C GLN A 131 -6.21 5.70 16.94
N ARG A 132 -5.73 4.83 17.86
CA ARG A 132 -5.05 3.56 17.49
C ARG A 132 -6.00 2.61 16.77
N ILE A 133 -7.22 2.43 17.25
CA ILE A 133 -8.24 1.59 16.60
C ILE A 133 -8.56 2.14 15.20
N TRP A 134 -8.66 3.46 15.06
CA TRP A 134 -8.92 4.11 13.78
C TRP A 134 -7.77 3.91 12.80
N MET A 135 -6.53 4.10 13.25
CA MET A 135 -5.33 3.85 12.45
C MET A 135 -5.23 2.38 12.02
N TYR A 136 -5.50 1.43 12.93
CA TYR A 136 -5.51 0.01 12.59
C TYR A 136 -6.57 -0.33 11.53
N ARG A 137 -7.80 0.16 11.70
CA ARG A 137 -8.87 0.01 10.70
C ARG A 137 -8.52 0.64 9.36
N PHE A 138 -7.83 1.78 9.38
CA PHE A 138 -7.39 2.46 8.18
C PHE A 138 -6.34 1.66 7.42
N ILE A 139 -5.37 1.04 8.10
CA ILE A 139 -4.39 0.14 7.48
C ILE A 139 -5.08 -1.08 6.88
N GLU A 140 -5.97 -1.71 7.61
CA GLU A 140 -6.72 -2.88 7.14
C GLU A 140 -7.59 -2.54 5.92
N PHE A 141 -8.24 -1.38 5.94
CA PHE A 141 -9.01 -0.86 4.82
C PHE A 141 -8.13 -0.62 3.58
N ILE A 142 -7.01 0.10 3.73
CA ILE A 142 -6.05 0.35 2.65
C ILE A 142 -5.51 -0.98 2.08
N GLY A 143 -5.17 -1.93 2.93
CA GLY A 143 -4.68 -3.25 2.51
C GLY A 143 -5.71 -4.00 1.65
N ARG A 144 -6.97 -3.97 2.05
CA ARG A 144 -8.07 -4.63 1.33
C ARG A 144 -8.38 -3.98 -0.01
N TRP A 145 -8.37 -2.64 -0.09
CA TRP A 145 -8.59 -1.88 -1.32
C TRP A 145 -7.39 -1.95 -2.28
N SER A 146 -6.20 -2.30 -1.79
CA SER A 146 -5.02 -2.45 -2.63
C SER A 146 -5.16 -3.57 -3.68
N MET A 147 -5.95 -4.59 -3.41
CA MET A 147 -6.23 -5.65 -4.39
C MET A 147 -7.15 -5.21 -5.53
N LEU A 148 -8.08 -4.28 -5.26
CA LEU A 148 -8.98 -3.75 -6.29
C LEU A 148 -8.25 -2.95 -7.36
N ASP A 149 -7.16 -2.30 -7.04
CA ASP A 149 -6.36 -1.49 -7.94
C ASP A 149 -5.76 -2.33 -9.09
N ILE A 150 -5.23 -3.51 -8.77
CA ILE A 150 -4.71 -4.47 -9.76
C ILE A 150 -5.85 -5.02 -10.61
N PHE A 151 -7.01 -5.27 -10.01
CA PHE A 151 -8.17 -5.78 -10.72
C PHE A 151 -8.74 -4.75 -11.73
N VAL A 152 -8.80 -3.47 -11.36
CA VAL A 152 -9.20 -2.38 -12.25
C VAL A 152 -8.24 -2.25 -13.43
N ILE A 153 -6.92 -2.32 -13.18
CA ILE A 153 -5.92 -2.29 -14.25
C ILE A 153 -6.07 -3.50 -15.18
N ALA A 154 -6.28 -4.71 -14.63
CA ALA A 154 -6.48 -5.91 -15.43
C ALA A 154 -7.74 -5.83 -16.31
N ILE A 155 -8.85 -5.31 -15.79
CA ILE A 155 -10.07 -5.07 -16.58
C ILE A 155 -9.81 -4.03 -17.66
N LEU A 156 -9.16 -2.92 -17.32
CA LEU A 156 -8.85 -1.85 -18.29
C LEU A 156 -8.02 -2.40 -19.47
N VAL A 157 -6.98 -3.16 -19.18
CA VAL A 157 -6.14 -3.81 -20.19
C VAL A 157 -6.95 -4.81 -21.02
N ALA A 158 -7.82 -5.60 -20.40
CA ALA A 158 -8.67 -6.55 -21.11
C ALA A 158 -9.67 -5.86 -22.03
N VAL A 159 -10.34 -4.79 -21.57
CA VAL A 159 -11.31 -4.02 -22.36
C VAL A 159 -10.65 -3.32 -23.55
N VAL A 160 -9.47 -2.77 -23.34
CA VAL A 160 -8.72 -2.08 -24.41
C VAL A 160 -8.26 -3.05 -25.50
N ASN A 161 -7.87 -4.28 -25.16
CA ASN A 161 -7.46 -5.29 -26.13
C ASN A 161 -8.63 -5.91 -26.94
N PHE A 162 -9.88 -5.68 -26.54
CA PHE A 162 -11.06 -6.19 -27.27
C PHE A 162 -11.45 -5.35 -28.49
N GLY A 163 -10.91 -4.13 -28.63
CA GLY A 163 -11.21 -3.23 -29.75
C GLY A 163 -10.26 -3.47 -30.94
N ARG A 164 -10.70 -4.23 -31.94
CA ARG A 164 -9.95 -4.49 -33.19
C ARG A 164 -9.68 -3.25 -34.09
N LEU A 165 -10.11 -2.05 -33.69
CA LEU A 165 -10.06 -0.83 -34.50
C LEU A 165 -9.06 0.23 -33.99
N ALA A 166 -8.47 0.05 -32.81
CA ALA A 166 -7.43 0.93 -32.29
C ALA A 166 -6.32 0.09 -31.67
N SER A 167 -5.08 0.28 -32.10
CA SER A 167 -3.92 -0.28 -31.38
C SER A 167 -3.59 0.66 -30.23
N VAL A 168 -3.69 0.13 -29.02
CA VAL A 168 -3.28 0.85 -27.81
C VAL A 168 -1.96 0.29 -27.35
N GLU A 169 -0.92 1.12 -27.39
CA GLU A 169 0.40 0.77 -26.89
C GLU A 169 0.56 1.33 -25.48
N ALA A 170 0.94 0.46 -24.54
CA ALA A 170 1.27 0.86 -23.18
C ALA A 170 2.64 1.55 -23.16
N ASN A 171 2.68 2.77 -22.66
CA ASN A 171 3.88 3.58 -22.57
C ASN A 171 4.55 3.47 -21.18
N LEU A 172 5.71 4.12 -21.04
CA LEU A 172 6.48 4.17 -19.79
C LEU A 172 5.67 4.63 -18.59
N GLY A 173 4.68 5.51 -18.77
CA GLY A 173 3.77 5.95 -17.72
C GLY A 173 2.96 4.81 -17.09
N ALA A 174 2.53 3.83 -17.90
CA ALA A 174 1.80 2.66 -17.40
C ALA A 174 2.70 1.75 -16.54
N ILE A 175 3.96 1.56 -16.94
CA ILE A 175 4.94 0.79 -16.17
C ILE A 175 5.25 1.50 -14.85
N ALA A 176 5.45 2.82 -14.89
CA ALA A 176 5.68 3.62 -13.69
C ALA A 176 4.48 3.53 -12.72
N PHE A 177 3.25 3.65 -13.24
CA PHE A 177 2.04 3.53 -12.44
C PHE A 177 1.89 2.13 -11.80
N ALA A 178 2.08 1.06 -12.58
CA ALA A 178 2.06 -0.30 -12.06
C ALA A 178 3.12 -0.51 -10.96
N SER A 179 4.32 0.06 -11.14
CA SER A 179 5.38 0.01 -10.13
C SER A 179 4.97 0.71 -8.83
N VAL A 180 4.31 1.87 -8.89
CA VAL A 180 3.78 2.56 -7.70
C VAL A 180 2.77 1.70 -6.96
N VAL A 181 1.84 1.06 -7.68
CA VAL A 181 0.83 0.18 -7.08
C VAL A 181 1.49 -0.99 -6.35
N ILE A 182 2.45 -1.66 -6.99
CA ILE A 182 3.18 -2.79 -6.39
C ILE A 182 3.99 -2.34 -5.18
N LEU A 183 4.72 -1.23 -5.27
CA LEU A 183 5.54 -0.71 -4.17
C LEU A 183 4.69 -0.29 -2.97
N THR A 184 3.56 0.37 -3.19
CA THR A 184 2.64 0.74 -2.11
C THR A 184 1.98 -0.48 -1.47
N MET A 185 1.70 -1.53 -2.24
CA MET A 185 1.21 -2.81 -1.72
C MET A 185 2.28 -3.50 -0.85
N LEU A 186 3.52 -3.58 -1.33
CA LEU A 186 4.65 -4.13 -0.58
C LEU A 186 4.91 -3.33 0.70
N ALA A 187 4.82 -2.00 0.64
CA ALA A 187 4.97 -1.14 1.81
C ALA A 187 3.90 -1.45 2.87
N ALA A 188 2.63 -1.61 2.47
CA ALA A 188 1.54 -1.94 3.37
C ALA A 188 1.70 -3.33 4.01
N VAL A 189 2.17 -4.34 3.25
CA VAL A 189 2.38 -5.71 3.76
C VAL A 189 3.63 -5.80 4.65
N THR A 190 4.65 -5.00 4.38
CA THR A 190 5.91 -4.98 5.16
C THR A 190 5.75 -4.28 6.50
N PHE A 191 4.80 -3.37 6.62
CA PHE A 191 4.51 -2.69 7.87
C PHE A 191 3.99 -3.65 8.93
N ASP A 192 4.55 -3.60 10.14
CA ASP A 192 4.06 -4.37 11.29
C ASP A 192 3.08 -3.51 12.11
N PRO A 193 1.77 -3.79 12.06
CA PRO A 193 0.77 -3.02 12.80
C PRO A 193 0.91 -3.14 14.32
N ARG A 194 1.65 -4.14 14.82
CA ARG A 194 1.89 -4.34 16.25
C ARG A 194 2.73 -3.22 16.86
N LEU A 195 3.54 -2.53 16.05
CA LEU A 195 4.35 -1.38 16.48
C LEU A 195 3.51 -0.19 16.98
N ILE A 196 2.24 -0.11 16.55
CA ILE A 196 1.31 0.92 17.01
C ILE A 196 1.01 0.76 18.51
N TRP A 197 1.01 -0.48 18.99
CA TRP A 197 0.67 -0.81 20.37
C TRP A 197 1.87 -0.77 21.34
N ASP A 198 3.10 -0.82 20.82
CA ASP A 198 4.31 -0.84 21.65
C ASP A 198 4.60 0.52 22.31
N ASN A 199 4.00 1.60 21.82
CA ASN A 199 4.21 2.96 22.34
C ASN A 199 3.29 3.33 23.54
N THR A 200 2.62 2.36 24.17
CA THR A 200 1.60 2.64 25.23
C THR A 200 2.18 2.64 26.65
N GLU A 201 3.40 2.17 26.85
CA GLU A 201 3.92 1.91 28.18
C GLU A 201 4.49 3.11 28.95
N SER A 202 4.55 4.30 28.33
CA SER A 202 5.11 5.48 29.00
C SER A 202 4.12 6.33 29.78
N ASP A 203 2.81 6.05 29.66
CA ASP A 203 1.78 6.89 30.33
C ASP A 203 1.15 6.25 31.58
N ASP A 204 1.31 4.92 31.79
CA ASP A 204 0.69 4.25 32.95
C ASP A 204 1.60 4.20 34.21
N ASP A 205 2.87 4.64 34.10
CA ASP A 205 3.81 4.69 35.24
C ASP A 205 3.86 6.06 35.95
N HIS A 206 2.98 6.99 35.63
CA HIS A 206 2.96 8.34 36.24
C HIS A 206 1.63 8.73 36.90
N ASP A 207 0.73 7.77 37.23
CA ASP A 207 -0.42 8.02 38.11
C ASP A 207 -0.36 7.21 39.41
#